data_0237fd411a390cc2eec6555a897d8ff0
#
_entry.id   0237fd411a390cc2eec6555a897d8ff0
#
_cell.length_a   1.000
_cell.length_b   1.000
_cell.length_c   1.000
_cell.angle_alpha   90.00
_cell.angle_beta   90.00
_cell.angle_gamma   90.00
#
_symmetry.space_group_name_H-M   'P 1'
#
loop_
_entity.id
_entity.type
_entity.pdbx_description
1 polymer ?
#
loop_
_entity_poly.entity_id
_entity_poly.type
_entity_poly.pdbx_seq_one_letter_code
_entity_poly.pdbx_strand_id
1 'polypeptide(L)'
;YTFLMKIEGITFKEAIETLAEKANIQLPVLENGQDSIREELKAKVYKVNEFTAEYYHQNLYKPTAKIAQEYIKKRKLNKETLESFRLGYSGKFDELYKALKQQGFGEKEILESGLVNKNANGTYIDRYRNRLMFPICDARGKVIAFGGRVLDDSKPKYINSPENVVYSKGRHLFGLNLAKKEATKKLLIVEGYMDVISLHQR
;
A
#
# COMPACT_ATOMS: atom_id res chain seq x y z
N TYR A 1 11.52 1.19 -24.58
CA TYR A 1 10.52 1.61 -23.62
C TYR A 1 9.22 0.80 -23.73
N THR A 2 8.69 0.53 -24.94
CA THR A 2 7.42 -0.20 -25.16
C THR A 2 7.40 -1.58 -24.50
N PHE A 3 8.52 -2.30 -24.53
CA PHE A 3 8.69 -3.58 -23.85
C PHE A 3 8.53 -3.43 -22.33
N LEU A 4 9.18 -2.43 -21.74
CA LEU A 4 9.11 -2.15 -20.30
C LEU A 4 7.69 -1.75 -19.88
N MET A 5 7.04 -0.90 -20.67
CA MET A 5 5.63 -0.52 -20.43
C MET A 5 4.71 -1.72 -20.38
N LYS A 6 4.87 -2.67 -21.31
CA LYS A 6 4.01 -3.88 -21.38
C LYS A 6 4.30 -4.88 -20.25
N ILE A 7 5.56 -5.09 -19.89
CA ILE A 7 5.93 -6.06 -18.85
C ILE A 7 5.66 -5.53 -17.45
N GLU A 8 5.99 -4.25 -17.21
CA GLU A 8 5.84 -3.64 -15.89
C GLU A 8 4.46 -3.02 -15.65
N GLY A 9 3.64 -2.89 -16.70
CA GLY A 9 2.33 -2.23 -16.63
C GLY A 9 2.43 -0.73 -16.31
N ILE A 10 3.55 -0.09 -16.66
CA ILE A 10 3.86 1.30 -16.35
C ILE A 10 3.61 2.22 -17.54
N THR A 11 3.44 3.51 -17.27
CA THR A 11 3.25 4.54 -18.30
C THR A 11 4.54 4.79 -19.08
N PHE A 12 4.44 5.47 -20.22
CA PHE A 12 5.61 5.87 -21.02
C PHE A 12 6.61 6.67 -20.20
N LYS A 13 6.13 7.64 -19.39
CA LYS A 13 6.97 8.48 -18.54
C LYS A 13 7.73 7.63 -17.52
N GLU A 14 7.03 6.75 -16.80
CA GLU A 14 7.65 5.85 -15.83
C GLU A 14 8.65 4.88 -16.47
N ALA A 15 8.39 4.43 -17.70
CA ALA A 15 9.32 3.59 -18.45
C ALA A 15 10.61 4.34 -18.81
N ILE A 16 10.48 5.60 -19.25
CA ILE A 16 11.64 6.45 -19.57
C ILE A 16 12.44 6.78 -18.30
N GLU A 17 11.77 7.13 -17.21
CA GLU A 17 12.42 7.37 -15.90
C GLU A 17 13.21 6.13 -15.43
N THR A 18 12.60 4.95 -15.51
CA THR A 18 13.26 3.68 -15.15
C THR A 18 14.48 3.37 -16.02
N LEU A 19 14.39 3.65 -17.33
CA LEU A 19 15.51 3.44 -18.25
C LEU A 19 16.63 4.46 -18.02
N ALA A 20 16.29 5.71 -17.76
CA ALA A 20 17.24 6.77 -17.47
C ALA A 20 18.00 6.50 -16.15
N GLU A 21 17.29 6.05 -15.12
CA GLU A 21 17.87 5.65 -13.84
C GLU A 21 18.88 4.48 -14.02
N LYS A 22 18.49 3.45 -14.79
CA LYS A 22 19.38 2.33 -15.12
C LYS A 22 20.60 2.72 -15.97
N ALA A 23 20.44 3.71 -16.83
CA ALA A 23 21.50 4.22 -17.70
C ALA A 23 22.32 5.34 -17.05
N ASN A 24 21.97 5.75 -15.82
CA ASN A 24 22.56 6.90 -15.11
C ASN A 24 22.49 8.21 -15.94
N ILE A 25 21.37 8.40 -16.66
CA ILE A 25 21.12 9.60 -17.48
C ILE A 25 20.15 10.52 -16.74
N GLN A 26 20.50 11.78 -16.59
CA GLN A 26 19.59 12.81 -16.07
C GLN A 26 18.60 13.21 -17.17
N LEU A 27 17.32 13.01 -16.93
CA LEU A 27 16.29 13.48 -17.82
C LEU A 27 16.11 15.01 -17.70
N PRO A 28 15.86 15.73 -18.81
CA PRO A 28 15.53 17.12 -18.73
C PRO A 28 14.21 17.30 -17.96
N VAL A 29 14.20 18.23 -17.02
CA VAL A 29 12.99 18.64 -16.31
C VAL A 29 12.12 19.42 -17.29
N LEU A 30 11.08 18.79 -17.82
CA LEU A 30 10.04 19.48 -18.57
C LEU A 30 9.22 20.30 -17.56
N GLU A 31 9.48 21.58 -17.48
CA GLU A 31 8.79 22.54 -16.62
C GLU A 31 7.36 22.82 -17.14
N ASN A 32 6.47 21.84 -17.05
CA ASN A 32 5.05 22.12 -16.97
C ASN A 32 4.69 22.16 -15.49
N GLY A 33 4.44 23.33 -14.93
CA GLY A 33 4.24 23.54 -13.50
C GLY A 33 3.16 22.62 -12.87
N GLN A 34 2.16 22.18 -13.67
CA GLN A 34 1.15 21.22 -13.22
C GLN A 34 1.71 19.79 -13.06
N ASP A 35 2.61 19.36 -13.94
CA ASP A 35 3.23 18.03 -13.85
C ASP A 35 4.18 17.97 -12.67
N SER A 36 4.93 19.02 -12.39
CA SER A 36 5.82 19.14 -11.23
C SER A 36 5.04 19.03 -9.91
N ILE A 37 3.93 19.77 -9.76
CA ILE A 37 3.07 19.72 -8.57
C ILE A 37 2.48 18.31 -8.36
N ARG A 38 2.10 17.65 -9.44
CA ARG A 38 1.55 16.28 -9.39
C ARG A 38 2.62 15.26 -8.97
N GLU A 39 3.82 15.36 -9.51
CA GLU A 39 4.93 14.46 -9.14
C GLU A 39 5.37 14.68 -7.69
N GLU A 40 5.40 15.93 -7.22
CA GLU A 40 5.66 16.23 -5.81
C GLU A 40 4.59 15.60 -4.89
N LEU A 41 3.31 15.72 -5.27
CA LEU A 41 2.21 15.11 -4.52
C LEU A 41 2.33 13.58 -4.50
N LYS A 42 2.64 12.94 -5.63
CA LYS A 42 2.92 11.49 -5.68
C LYS A 42 4.03 11.09 -4.72
N ALA A 43 5.14 11.81 -4.74
CA ALA A 43 6.27 11.53 -3.86
C ALA A 43 5.88 11.64 -2.37
N LYS A 44 5.05 12.62 -2.01
CA LYS A 44 4.52 12.78 -0.66
C LYS A 44 3.55 11.64 -0.30
N VAL A 45 2.65 11.25 -1.19
CA VAL A 45 1.71 10.13 -0.97
C VAL A 45 2.45 8.80 -0.79
N TYR A 46 3.52 8.54 -1.55
CA TYR A 46 4.38 7.37 -1.31
C TYR A 46 4.96 7.37 0.11
N LYS A 47 5.44 8.51 0.61
CA LYS A 47 5.98 8.63 1.98
C LYS A 47 4.89 8.40 3.04
N VAL A 48 3.69 8.94 2.84
CA VAL A 48 2.53 8.69 3.72
C VAL A 48 2.19 7.20 3.76
N ASN A 49 2.13 6.54 2.60
CA ASN A 49 1.83 5.12 2.53
C ASN A 49 2.92 4.25 3.18
N GLU A 50 4.18 4.58 2.95
CA GLU A 50 5.31 3.86 3.55
C GLU A 50 5.31 3.97 5.07
N PHE A 51 5.15 5.18 5.61
CA PHE A 51 4.99 5.39 7.05
C PHE A 51 3.79 4.60 7.60
N THR A 52 2.65 4.65 6.91
CA THR A 52 1.44 3.97 7.35
C THR A 52 1.59 2.45 7.37
N ALA A 53 2.29 1.87 6.39
CA ALA A 53 2.57 0.44 6.36
C ALA A 53 3.39 0.03 7.58
N GLU A 54 4.43 0.78 7.90
CA GLU A 54 5.26 0.54 9.09
C GLU A 54 4.47 0.74 10.38
N TYR A 55 3.70 1.82 10.48
CA TYR A 55 2.84 2.11 11.63
C TYR A 55 1.84 0.98 11.91
N TYR A 56 1.16 0.47 10.88
CA TYR A 56 0.23 -0.65 11.03
C TYR A 56 0.96 -1.96 11.35
N HIS A 57 2.13 -2.19 10.77
CA HIS A 57 2.93 -3.37 11.07
C HIS A 57 3.36 -3.39 12.53
N GLN A 58 3.87 -2.29 13.07
CA GLN A 58 4.22 -2.14 14.48
C GLN A 58 3.01 -2.29 15.40
N ASN A 59 1.84 -1.76 15.01
CA ASN A 59 0.61 -1.92 15.77
C ASN A 59 0.21 -3.38 15.96
N LEU A 60 0.54 -4.26 15.02
CA LEU A 60 0.24 -5.69 15.10
C LEU A 60 0.87 -6.38 16.31
N TYR A 61 2.02 -5.89 16.76
CA TYR A 61 2.76 -6.45 17.90
C TYR A 61 2.38 -5.83 19.25
N LYS A 62 1.53 -4.81 19.26
CA LYS A 62 1.07 -4.16 20.50
C LYS A 62 0.08 -5.04 21.25
N PRO A 63 -0.01 -4.92 22.60
CA PRO A 63 -1.01 -5.64 23.40
C PRO A 63 -2.46 -5.37 22.99
N THR A 64 -2.72 -4.23 22.36
CA THR A 64 -4.05 -3.83 21.87
C THR A 64 -4.49 -4.61 20.61
N ALA A 65 -3.58 -5.33 19.94
CA ALA A 65 -3.83 -6.06 18.70
C ALA A 65 -4.22 -7.54 18.91
N LYS A 66 -4.64 -7.97 20.13
CA LYS A 66 -4.95 -9.37 20.44
C LYS A 66 -5.86 -10.04 19.40
N ILE A 67 -6.92 -9.35 18.97
CA ILE A 67 -7.85 -9.87 17.96
C ILE A 67 -7.16 -10.17 16.60
N ALA A 68 -6.22 -9.32 16.19
CA ALA A 68 -5.44 -9.53 14.96
C ALA A 68 -4.45 -10.69 15.15
N GLN A 69 -3.79 -10.76 16.29
CA GLN A 69 -2.83 -11.83 16.62
C GLN A 69 -3.54 -13.20 16.68
N GLU A 70 -4.72 -13.28 17.29
CA GLU A 70 -5.54 -14.50 17.32
C GLU A 70 -5.96 -14.93 15.92
N TYR A 71 -6.37 -13.97 15.07
CA TYR A 71 -6.68 -14.23 13.68
C TYR A 71 -5.49 -14.79 12.90
N ILE A 72 -4.31 -14.20 13.05
CA ILE A 72 -3.05 -14.64 12.45
C ILE A 72 -2.73 -16.07 12.89
N LYS A 73 -2.81 -16.35 14.21
CA LYS A 73 -2.60 -17.69 14.77
C LYS A 73 -3.59 -18.71 14.19
N LYS A 74 -4.88 -18.36 14.13
CA LYS A 74 -5.92 -19.22 13.54
C LYS A 74 -5.65 -19.52 12.05
N ARG A 75 -5.06 -18.57 11.32
CA ARG A 75 -4.68 -18.72 9.91
C ARG A 75 -3.31 -19.37 9.71
N LYS A 76 -2.61 -19.68 10.79
CA LYS A 76 -1.27 -20.30 10.81
C LYS A 76 -0.25 -19.49 9.99
N LEU A 77 -0.35 -18.15 10.03
CA LEU A 77 0.64 -17.29 9.37
C LEU A 77 1.91 -17.24 10.22
N ASN A 78 3.05 -17.50 9.59
CA ASN A 78 4.35 -17.44 10.25
C ASN A 78 4.92 -16.01 10.23
N LYS A 79 5.97 -15.79 11.01
CA LYS A 79 6.61 -14.47 11.15
C LYS A 79 7.18 -13.96 9.83
N GLU A 80 7.83 -14.83 9.08
CA GLU A 80 8.42 -14.49 7.78
C GLU A 80 7.36 -13.97 6.78
N THR A 81 6.19 -14.61 6.76
CA THR A 81 5.05 -14.16 5.96
C THR A 81 4.54 -12.79 6.41
N LEU A 82 4.45 -12.56 7.74
CA LEU A 82 4.02 -11.26 8.27
C LEU A 82 4.97 -10.14 7.85
N GLU A 83 6.27 -10.41 7.87
CA GLU A 83 7.32 -9.47 7.46
C GLU A 83 7.34 -9.27 5.94
N SER A 84 7.31 -10.34 5.14
CA SER A 84 7.36 -10.27 3.66
C SER A 84 6.19 -9.48 3.08
N PHE A 85 4.99 -9.66 3.61
CA PHE A 85 3.80 -8.93 3.21
C PHE A 85 3.56 -7.66 4.05
N ARG A 86 4.39 -7.40 5.07
CA ARG A 86 4.25 -6.27 6.00
C ARG A 86 2.83 -6.16 6.56
N LEU A 87 2.23 -7.31 6.93
CA LEU A 87 0.88 -7.34 7.47
C LEU A 87 0.80 -6.50 8.74
N GLY A 88 -0.31 -5.79 8.92
CA GLY A 88 -0.46 -4.85 10.02
C GLY A 88 -1.83 -4.87 10.67
N TYR A 89 -2.01 -4.03 11.66
CA TYR A 89 -3.29 -3.79 12.33
C TYR A 89 -3.60 -2.32 12.41
N SER A 90 -4.79 -1.92 11.93
CA SER A 90 -5.18 -0.51 11.87
C SER A 90 -5.45 0.14 13.24
N GLY A 91 -5.58 -0.67 14.30
CA GLY A 91 -6.09 -0.16 15.58
C GLY A 91 -7.62 -0.07 15.62
N LYS A 92 -8.16 0.22 16.80
CA LYS A 92 -9.62 0.35 17.01
C LYS A 92 -10.13 1.77 16.81
N PHE A 93 -9.27 2.77 17.00
CA PHE A 93 -9.63 4.19 17.07
C PHE A 93 -8.95 4.99 15.97
N ASP A 94 -9.40 6.25 15.81
CA ASP A 94 -8.86 7.21 14.84
C ASP A 94 -7.53 7.81 15.36
N GLU A 95 -6.43 7.09 15.18
CA GLU A 95 -5.09 7.47 15.66
C GLU A 95 -4.09 7.75 14.52
N LEU A 96 -4.35 7.23 13.31
CA LEU A 96 -3.44 7.36 12.19
C LEU A 96 -3.26 8.81 11.77
N TYR A 97 -4.36 9.58 11.67
CA TYR A 97 -4.26 11.00 11.31
C TYR A 97 -3.32 11.77 12.24
N LYS A 98 -3.46 11.55 13.54
CA LYS A 98 -2.59 12.20 14.54
C LYS A 98 -1.13 11.78 14.36
N ALA A 99 -0.89 10.48 14.16
CA ALA A 99 0.46 9.95 13.92
C ALA A 99 1.09 10.56 12.66
N LEU A 100 0.35 10.66 11.56
CA LEU A 100 0.81 11.30 10.33
C LEU A 100 1.14 12.79 10.52
N LYS A 101 0.28 13.51 11.24
CA LYS A 101 0.53 14.94 11.56
C LYS A 101 1.77 15.14 12.43
N GLN A 102 2.01 14.27 13.40
CA GLN A 102 3.22 14.30 14.23
C GLN A 102 4.51 14.04 13.42
N GLN A 103 4.43 13.31 12.31
CA GLN A 103 5.54 13.11 11.38
C GLN A 103 5.73 14.26 10.39
N GLY A 104 4.91 15.31 10.48
CA GLY A 104 5.02 16.50 9.63
C GLY A 104 4.33 16.40 8.28
N PHE A 105 3.54 15.35 8.01
CA PHE A 105 2.76 15.26 6.77
C PHE A 105 1.67 16.33 6.70
N GLY A 106 1.51 16.93 5.52
CA GLY A 106 0.47 17.92 5.25
C GLY A 106 -0.90 17.26 5.05
N GLU A 107 -1.95 18.07 5.22
CA GLU A 107 -3.33 17.59 5.08
C GLU A 107 -3.61 17.06 3.66
N LYS A 108 -3.10 17.75 2.64
CA LYS A 108 -3.35 17.43 1.24
C LYS A 108 -2.89 16.03 0.88
N GLU A 109 -1.64 15.67 1.18
CA GLU A 109 -1.11 14.33 0.89
C GLU A 109 -1.75 13.24 1.76
N ILE A 110 -2.14 13.54 3.01
CA ILE A 110 -2.85 12.59 3.87
C ILE A 110 -4.22 12.25 3.26
N LEU A 111 -5.00 13.25 2.87
CA LEU A 111 -6.32 13.02 2.26
C LEU A 111 -6.19 12.35 0.89
N GLU A 112 -5.22 12.77 0.07
CA GLU A 112 -4.96 12.17 -1.24
C GLU A 112 -4.58 10.69 -1.14
N SER A 113 -3.90 10.26 -0.08
CA SER A 113 -3.59 8.85 0.14
C SER A 113 -4.84 7.97 0.30
N GLY A 114 -6.00 8.57 0.64
CA GLY A 114 -7.24 7.87 0.91
C GLY A 114 -7.25 7.05 2.22
N LEU A 115 -6.27 7.27 3.10
CA LEU A 115 -6.16 6.60 4.41
C LEU A 115 -7.03 7.27 5.48
N VAL A 116 -7.31 8.55 5.29
CA VAL A 116 -8.10 9.39 6.19
C VAL A 116 -9.16 10.11 5.37
N ASN A 117 -10.34 10.23 5.92
CA ASN A 117 -11.43 11.04 5.36
C ASN A 117 -11.69 12.25 6.26
N LYS A 118 -12.12 13.35 5.66
CA LYS A 118 -12.63 14.53 6.39
C LYS A 118 -14.13 14.56 6.22
N ASN A 119 -14.87 14.49 7.32
CA ASN A 119 -16.34 14.58 7.29
C ASN A 119 -16.81 16.03 7.13
N ALA A 120 -18.14 16.23 6.99
CA ALA A 120 -18.74 17.54 6.82
C ALA A 120 -18.46 18.51 7.98
N ASN A 121 -18.23 17.99 9.19
CA ASN A 121 -17.92 18.77 10.38
C ASN A 121 -16.42 19.08 10.52
N GLY A 122 -15.61 18.77 9.50
CA GLY A 122 -14.17 19.01 9.52
C GLY A 122 -13.35 18.01 10.34
N THR A 123 -13.99 16.97 10.92
CA THR A 123 -13.30 15.93 11.69
C THR A 123 -12.63 14.93 10.78
N TYR A 124 -11.41 14.53 11.13
CA TYR A 124 -10.64 13.51 10.40
C TYR A 124 -10.94 12.13 10.98
N ILE A 125 -11.24 11.19 10.10
CA ILE A 125 -11.66 9.83 10.44
C ILE A 125 -10.76 8.87 9.66
N ASP A 126 -10.12 7.96 10.37
CA ASP A 126 -9.31 6.90 9.75
C ASP A 126 -10.22 5.97 8.94
N ARG A 127 -9.81 5.67 7.71
CA ARG A 127 -10.56 4.79 6.80
C ARG A 127 -10.63 3.36 7.34
N TYR A 128 -9.58 2.92 7.99
CA TYR A 128 -9.45 1.55 8.48
C TYR A 128 -9.49 1.52 9.99
N ARG A 129 -10.45 0.80 10.55
CA ARG A 129 -10.60 0.58 11.99
C ARG A 129 -10.86 -0.88 12.27
N ASN A 130 -10.20 -1.45 13.26
CA ASN A 130 -10.31 -2.85 13.68
C ASN A 130 -10.11 -3.84 12.52
N ARG A 131 -9.08 -3.61 11.67
CA ARG A 131 -8.82 -4.41 10.46
C ARG A 131 -7.40 -4.95 10.44
N LEU A 132 -7.26 -6.19 9.97
CA LEU A 132 -5.98 -6.70 9.46
C LEU A 132 -5.66 -5.97 8.16
N MET A 133 -4.46 -5.42 8.06
CA MET A 133 -4.03 -4.56 6.97
C MET A 133 -3.08 -5.28 6.02
N PHE A 134 -3.30 -5.08 4.74
CA PHE A 134 -2.53 -5.63 3.62
C PHE A 134 -1.99 -4.47 2.79
N PRO A 135 -0.72 -4.08 2.96
CA PRO A 135 -0.09 -3.11 2.07
C PRO A 135 -0.08 -3.64 0.63
N ILE A 136 -0.57 -2.84 -0.31
CA ILE A 136 -0.54 -3.13 -1.73
C ILE A 136 0.65 -2.41 -2.31
N CYS A 137 1.56 -3.16 -2.94
CA CYS A 137 2.78 -2.60 -3.53
C CYS A 137 2.70 -2.58 -5.06
N ASP A 138 3.38 -1.62 -5.66
CA ASP A 138 3.71 -1.65 -7.09
C ASP A 138 4.74 -2.74 -7.39
N ALA A 139 5.07 -2.94 -8.66
CA ALA A 139 6.03 -3.96 -9.10
C ALA A 139 7.47 -3.73 -8.57
N ARG A 140 7.78 -2.52 -8.08
CA ARG A 140 9.07 -2.15 -7.47
C ARG A 140 9.06 -2.32 -5.94
N GLY A 141 7.91 -2.68 -5.35
CA GLY A 141 7.75 -2.86 -3.91
C GLY A 141 7.41 -1.59 -3.13
N LYS A 142 7.13 -0.45 -3.79
CA LYS A 142 6.65 0.76 -3.12
C LYS A 142 5.20 0.58 -2.71
N VAL A 143 4.84 0.96 -1.50
CA VAL A 143 3.45 0.89 -1.02
C VAL A 143 2.60 1.96 -1.69
N ILE A 144 1.56 1.55 -2.41
CA ILE A 144 0.67 2.42 -3.18
C ILE A 144 -0.74 2.51 -2.62
N ALA A 145 -1.17 1.51 -1.86
CA ALA A 145 -2.53 1.40 -1.32
C ALA A 145 -2.58 0.36 -0.20
N PHE A 146 -3.78 0.17 0.34
CA PHE A 146 -4.04 -0.83 1.37
C PHE A 146 -5.35 -1.58 1.11
N GLY A 147 -5.36 -2.86 1.45
CA GLY A 147 -6.54 -3.63 1.74
C GLY A 147 -6.72 -3.76 3.25
N GLY A 148 -7.97 -3.82 3.72
CA GLY A 148 -8.27 -4.00 5.13
C GLY A 148 -9.38 -5.01 5.35
N ARG A 149 -9.13 -6.10 6.10
CA ARG A 149 -10.11 -7.13 6.45
C ARG A 149 -10.60 -6.93 7.87
N VAL A 150 -11.93 -6.90 8.08
CA VAL A 150 -12.49 -6.87 9.43
C VAL A 150 -12.10 -8.12 10.23
N LEU A 151 -11.95 -7.94 11.52
CA LEU A 151 -11.59 -9.00 12.47
C LEU A 151 -12.77 -9.46 13.34
N ASP A 152 -13.92 -8.86 13.11
CA ASP A 152 -15.23 -9.19 13.69
C ASP A 152 -16.26 -9.46 12.58
N ASP A 153 -17.55 -9.53 12.94
CA ASP A 153 -18.66 -9.80 12.01
C ASP A 153 -19.18 -8.55 11.28
N SER A 154 -18.50 -7.41 11.44
CA SER A 154 -18.90 -6.19 10.76
C SER A 154 -18.73 -6.26 9.24
N LYS A 155 -19.49 -5.48 8.51
CA LYS A 155 -19.43 -5.39 7.05
C LYS A 155 -18.97 -4.01 6.58
N PRO A 156 -18.35 -3.91 5.42
CA PRO A 156 -17.95 -4.99 4.51
C PRO A 156 -16.71 -5.75 5.01
N LYS A 157 -16.63 -7.05 4.68
CA LYS A 157 -15.54 -7.93 5.11
C LYS A 157 -14.17 -7.42 4.66
N TYR A 158 -14.06 -6.91 3.44
CA TYR A 158 -12.87 -6.26 2.90
C TYR A 158 -13.20 -4.87 2.39
N ILE A 159 -12.29 -3.94 2.62
CA ILE A 159 -12.27 -2.62 1.97
C ILE A 159 -10.87 -2.36 1.41
N ASN A 160 -10.81 -1.66 0.28
CA ASN A 160 -9.56 -1.23 -0.32
C ASN A 160 -9.46 0.29 -0.34
N SER A 161 -8.24 0.80 -0.49
CA SER A 161 -8.03 2.23 -0.77
C SER A 161 -8.83 2.67 -2.00
N PRO A 162 -9.30 3.91 -2.02
CA PRO A 162 -9.80 4.52 -3.25
C PRO A 162 -8.64 4.66 -4.24
N GLU A 163 -8.95 4.88 -5.51
CA GLU A 163 -7.95 5.30 -6.49
C GLU A 163 -7.39 6.67 -6.10
N ASN A 164 -6.11 6.88 -6.34
CA ASN A 164 -5.41 8.12 -6.04
C ASN A 164 -4.24 8.34 -7.02
N VAL A 165 -3.43 9.35 -6.79
CA VAL A 165 -2.32 9.73 -7.70
C VAL A 165 -1.26 8.64 -7.90
N VAL A 166 -1.19 7.63 -7.01
CA VAL A 166 -0.22 6.52 -7.08
C VAL A 166 -0.87 5.14 -7.24
N TYR A 167 -2.21 5.04 -7.13
CA TYR A 167 -2.92 3.78 -7.14
C TYR A 167 -4.11 3.75 -8.10
N SER A 168 -4.14 2.76 -8.97
CA SER A 168 -5.29 2.41 -9.81
C SER A 168 -5.57 0.90 -9.70
N LYS A 169 -6.79 0.54 -9.30
CA LYS A 169 -7.19 -0.86 -9.00
C LYS A 169 -6.96 -1.83 -10.16
N GLY A 170 -7.22 -1.38 -11.38
CA GLY A 170 -7.08 -2.23 -12.57
C GLY A 170 -5.65 -2.50 -13.02
N ARG A 171 -4.64 -1.90 -12.39
CA ARG A 171 -3.24 -1.97 -12.82
C ARG A 171 -2.32 -2.73 -11.88
N HIS A 172 -2.79 -3.12 -10.70
CA HIS A 172 -1.94 -3.69 -9.66
C HIS A 172 -2.48 -5.01 -9.15
N LEU A 173 -1.61 -6.02 -9.10
CA LEU A 173 -1.88 -7.31 -8.50
C LEU A 173 -1.17 -7.41 -7.15
N PHE A 174 -1.91 -7.78 -6.11
CA PHE A 174 -1.34 -7.98 -4.78
C PHE A 174 -0.30 -9.11 -4.79
N GLY A 175 0.85 -8.87 -4.20
CA GLY A 175 1.94 -9.84 -4.11
C GLY A 175 2.80 -9.98 -5.38
N LEU A 176 2.51 -9.24 -6.46
CA LEU A 176 3.29 -9.31 -7.70
C LEU A 176 4.77 -8.94 -7.49
N ASN A 177 5.05 -7.95 -6.65
CA ASN A 177 6.40 -7.53 -6.29
C ASN A 177 7.22 -8.65 -5.62
N LEU A 178 6.58 -9.54 -4.86
CA LEU A 178 7.21 -10.72 -4.27
C LEU A 178 7.35 -11.84 -5.29
N ALA A 179 6.29 -12.16 -6.02
CA ALA A 179 6.29 -13.21 -7.04
C ALA A 179 7.35 -12.98 -8.15
N LYS A 180 7.61 -11.73 -8.50
CA LYS A 180 8.65 -11.37 -9.50
C LYS A 180 10.08 -11.67 -9.03
N LYS A 181 10.34 -11.79 -7.74
CA LYS A 181 11.66 -12.13 -7.20
C LYS A 181 11.98 -13.60 -7.40
N GLU A 182 10.96 -14.43 -7.51
CA GLU A 182 11.08 -15.86 -7.77
C GLU A 182 11.24 -16.07 -9.29
N ALA A 183 12.38 -16.62 -9.70
CA ALA A 183 12.70 -16.88 -11.11
C ALA A 183 11.85 -18.04 -11.68
N THR A 184 10.53 -17.96 -11.58
CA THR A 184 9.62 -19.01 -12.04
C THR A 184 9.06 -18.70 -13.43
N LYS A 185 8.87 -19.77 -14.24
CA LYS A 185 8.24 -19.68 -15.56
C LYS A 185 6.70 -19.63 -15.50
N LYS A 186 6.13 -19.77 -14.30
CA LYS A 186 4.67 -19.86 -14.11
C LYS A 186 4.24 -18.98 -12.92
N LEU A 187 3.16 -18.25 -13.08
CA LEU A 187 2.50 -17.51 -12.02
C LEU A 187 1.12 -18.13 -11.77
N LEU A 188 0.77 -18.30 -10.49
CA LEU A 188 -0.55 -18.70 -10.06
C LEU A 188 -1.35 -17.46 -9.69
N ILE A 189 -2.49 -17.26 -10.35
CA ILE A 189 -3.40 -16.13 -10.08
C ILE A 189 -4.56 -16.66 -9.23
N VAL A 190 -4.86 -15.95 -8.13
CA VAL A 190 -5.94 -16.26 -7.19
C VAL A 190 -6.74 -14.99 -6.84
N GLU A 191 -7.93 -15.14 -6.27
CA GLU A 191 -8.87 -14.02 -6.11
C GLU A 191 -8.60 -13.15 -4.87
N GLY A 192 -8.08 -13.71 -3.78
CA GLY A 192 -8.04 -13.02 -2.48
C GLY A 192 -6.65 -12.83 -1.88
N TYR A 193 -6.51 -11.80 -1.05
CA TYR A 193 -5.28 -11.53 -0.29
C TYR A 193 -4.78 -12.75 0.48
N MET A 194 -5.69 -13.42 1.19
CA MET A 194 -5.33 -14.58 2.01
C MET A 194 -4.92 -15.79 1.18
N ASP A 195 -5.44 -15.92 -0.04
CA ASP A 195 -5.09 -17.02 -0.95
C ASP A 195 -3.65 -16.81 -1.45
N VAL A 196 -3.31 -15.58 -1.88
CA VAL A 196 -1.92 -15.21 -2.24
C VAL A 196 -0.97 -15.52 -1.09
N ILE A 197 -1.27 -15.03 0.11
CA ILE A 197 -0.42 -15.19 1.29
C ILE A 197 -0.25 -16.68 1.66
N SER A 198 -1.34 -17.44 1.66
CA SER A 198 -1.31 -18.86 2.01
C SER A 198 -0.51 -19.71 1.03
N LEU A 199 -0.56 -19.37 -0.25
CA LEU A 199 0.24 -20.04 -1.29
C LEU A 199 1.72 -19.65 -1.24
N HIS A 200 2.01 -18.38 -1.01
CA HIS A 200 3.38 -17.88 -0.90
C HIS A 200 4.12 -18.46 0.31
N GLN A 201 3.41 -18.76 1.40
CA GLN A 201 4.00 -19.32 2.63
C GLN A 201 4.42 -20.80 2.46
N ARG A 202 3.90 -21.52 1.47
CA ARG A 202 4.13 -22.98 1.27
C ARG A 202 5.32 -23.26 0.37
#